data_b1eda7c29350ceef6db9e99e0791725c
#
_entry.id   b1eda7c29350ceef6db9e99e0791725c
#
_cell.length_a   1.000
_cell.length_b   1.000
_cell.length_c   1.000
_cell.angle_alpha   90.00
_cell.angle_beta   90.00
_cell.angle_gamma   90.00
#
_symmetry.space_group_name_H-M   'P 1'
#
loop_
_entity.id
_entity.type
_entity.pdbx_description
1 polymer ?
#
loop_
_entity_poly.entity_id
_entity_poly.type
_entity_poly.pdbx_seq_one_letter_code
_entity_poly.pdbx_strand_id
1 'polypeptide(L)'
;MPAVWIDPELPICLSQEQENSWSIGWRWHPSQVFDTALTDQWLAGFAWRRAKLVIRSAEKWVSANALDNSALDWQPSEWRQDSRIELIFSEPQNIEELQRGLAGCR
;
A
#
# COMPACT_ATOMS: atom_id res chain seq x y z
N MET A 1 -7.93 -14.53 -14.18
CA MET A 1 -7.54 -15.41 -13.06
C MET A 1 -7.32 -14.57 -11.82
N PRO A 2 -7.89 -14.93 -10.69
CA PRO A 2 -7.56 -14.25 -9.45
C PRO A 2 -6.10 -14.47 -9.09
N ALA A 3 -5.51 -13.52 -8.37
CA ALA A 3 -4.16 -13.68 -7.87
C ALA A 3 -4.13 -14.83 -6.85
N VAL A 4 -3.08 -15.64 -6.89
CA VAL A 4 -2.93 -16.77 -6.00
C VAL A 4 -1.78 -16.48 -5.04
N TRP A 5 -2.06 -16.49 -3.75
CA TRP A 5 -1.05 -16.34 -2.71
C TRP A 5 -0.61 -17.71 -2.24
N ILE A 6 0.71 -17.95 -2.29
CA ILE A 6 1.29 -19.16 -1.73
C ILE A 6 1.18 -19.11 -0.20
N ASP A 7 1.43 -17.92 0.37
CA ASP A 7 1.31 -17.65 1.80
C ASP A 7 0.45 -16.41 1.99
N PRO A 8 -0.75 -16.54 2.62
CA PRO A 8 -1.61 -15.37 2.83
C PRO A 8 -1.00 -14.28 3.72
N GLU A 9 0.05 -14.56 4.46
CA GLU A 9 0.73 -13.57 5.29
C GLU A 9 1.79 -12.79 4.55
N LEU A 10 2.09 -13.16 3.30
CA LEU A 10 3.07 -12.48 2.46
C LEU A 10 2.40 -11.80 1.28
N PRO A 11 2.83 -10.58 0.93
CA PRO A 11 2.22 -9.85 -0.19
C PRO A 11 2.79 -10.30 -1.53
N ILE A 12 2.06 -9.94 -2.58
CA ILE A 12 2.58 -9.94 -3.95
C ILE A 12 3.09 -8.53 -4.19
N CYS A 13 4.38 -8.39 -4.49
CA CYS A 13 5.02 -7.09 -4.69
C CYS A 13 5.57 -6.97 -6.10
N LEU A 14 5.26 -5.85 -6.76
CA LEU A 14 5.77 -5.53 -8.08
C LEU A 14 6.32 -4.11 -8.08
N SER A 15 7.51 -3.92 -8.65
CA SER A 15 8.09 -2.60 -8.86
C SER A 15 8.40 -2.39 -10.33
N GLN A 16 8.38 -1.13 -10.75
CA GLN A 16 8.65 -0.78 -12.15
C GLN A 16 9.39 0.55 -12.22
N GLU A 17 10.52 0.53 -12.91
CA GLU A 17 11.30 1.73 -13.18
C GLU A 17 10.85 2.35 -14.50
N GLN A 18 10.65 3.66 -14.49
CA GLN A 18 10.30 4.44 -15.67
C GLN A 18 11.29 5.61 -15.79
N GLU A 19 11.23 6.36 -16.90
CA GLU A 19 12.22 7.37 -17.20
C GLU A 19 12.43 8.40 -16.09
N ASN A 20 11.38 8.91 -15.50
CA ASN A 20 11.46 9.94 -14.45
C ASN A 20 10.70 9.56 -13.19
N SER A 21 10.46 8.25 -13.00
CA SER A 21 9.71 7.80 -11.85
C SER A 21 9.98 6.34 -11.56
N TRP A 22 9.58 5.92 -10.37
CA TRP A 22 9.66 4.54 -9.94
C TRP A 22 8.38 4.21 -9.17
N SER A 23 7.74 3.13 -9.52
CA SER A 23 6.51 2.71 -8.85
C SER A 23 6.68 1.38 -8.16
N ILE A 24 5.94 1.19 -7.08
CA ILE A 24 5.89 -0.08 -6.37
C ILE A 24 4.46 -0.32 -5.92
N GLY A 25 4.02 -1.57 -6.02
CA GLY A 25 2.69 -1.95 -5.60
C GLY A 25 2.72 -3.26 -4.83
N TRP A 26 1.83 -3.36 -3.86
CA TRP A 26 1.62 -4.58 -3.09
C TRP A 26 0.16 -4.98 -3.16
N ARG A 27 -0.06 -6.29 -3.19
CA ARG A 27 -1.39 -6.87 -3.05
C ARG A 27 -1.33 -7.84 -1.87
N TRP A 28 -2.20 -7.61 -0.90
CA TRP A 28 -2.26 -8.42 0.31
C TRP A 28 -3.55 -9.23 0.33
N HIS A 29 -3.45 -10.47 0.79
CA HIS A 29 -4.61 -11.34 0.94
C HIS A 29 -5.69 -10.65 1.78
N PRO A 30 -6.98 -10.80 1.44
CA PRO A 30 -8.05 -10.11 2.17
C PRO A 30 -8.19 -10.52 3.64
N SER A 31 -7.54 -11.60 4.07
CA SER A 31 -7.50 -11.97 5.49
C SER A 31 -6.64 -11.03 6.33
N GLN A 32 -5.74 -10.26 5.70
CA GLN A 32 -4.86 -9.35 6.42
C GLN A 32 -5.59 -8.05 6.72
N VAL A 33 -5.44 -7.56 7.96
CA VAL A 33 -6.12 -6.35 8.45
C VAL A 33 -5.07 -5.30 8.77
N PHE A 34 -5.25 -4.09 8.27
CA PHE A 34 -4.31 -2.99 8.45
C PHE A 34 -4.88 -1.93 9.37
N ASP A 35 -4.00 -1.27 10.11
CA ASP A 35 -4.34 -0.13 10.94
C ASP A 35 -4.08 1.15 10.15
N THR A 36 -5.10 2.00 9.98
CA THR A 36 -4.99 3.22 9.18
C THR A 36 -4.00 4.21 9.78
N ALA A 37 -3.97 4.35 11.10
CA ALA A 37 -3.04 5.26 11.77
C ALA A 37 -1.59 4.82 11.58
N LEU A 38 -1.31 3.54 11.69
CA LEU A 38 0.04 3.00 11.43
C LEU A 38 0.41 3.15 9.96
N THR A 39 -0.54 2.97 9.05
CA THR A 39 -0.30 3.16 7.62
C THR A 39 0.04 4.62 7.31
N ASP A 40 -0.67 5.56 7.92
CA ASP A 40 -0.37 6.98 7.78
C ASP A 40 1.05 7.30 8.26
N GLN A 41 1.45 6.75 9.42
CA GLN A 41 2.79 6.95 9.96
C GLN A 41 3.87 6.38 9.05
N TRP A 42 3.64 5.19 8.52
CA TRP A 42 4.56 4.55 7.59
C TRP A 42 4.77 5.41 6.35
N LEU A 43 3.68 5.88 5.74
CA LEU A 43 3.75 6.71 4.54
C LEU A 43 4.44 8.05 4.81
N ALA A 44 4.23 8.63 5.98
CA ALA A 44 4.86 9.91 6.33
C ALA A 44 6.39 9.82 6.39
N GLY A 45 6.95 8.62 6.52
CA GLY A 45 8.39 8.41 6.57
C GLY A 45 9.10 8.40 5.21
N PHE A 46 8.36 8.53 4.10
CA PHE A 46 8.94 8.43 2.75
C PHE A 46 8.48 9.60 1.88
N ALA A 47 9.28 9.93 0.87
CA ALA A 47 9.01 11.05 -0.03
C ALA A 47 8.34 10.57 -1.33
N TRP A 48 7.12 10.08 -1.21
CA TRP A 48 6.37 9.61 -2.38
C TRP A 48 5.67 10.77 -3.09
N ARG A 49 5.45 10.61 -4.40
CA ARG A 49 4.76 11.58 -5.23
C ARG A 49 3.27 11.29 -5.35
N ARG A 50 2.89 10.02 -5.27
CA ARG A 50 1.50 9.60 -5.31
C ARG A 50 1.32 8.35 -4.48
N ALA A 51 0.22 8.30 -3.75
CA ALA A 51 -0.18 7.12 -2.99
C ALA A 51 -1.62 6.79 -3.30
N LYS A 52 -1.89 5.53 -3.63
CA LYS A 52 -3.24 5.03 -3.86
C LYS A 52 -3.36 3.73 -3.08
N LEU A 53 -4.31 3.69 -2.16
CA LEU A 53 -4.48 2.55 -1.27
C LEU A 53 -5.93 2.15 -1.17
N VAL A 54 -6.17 0.85 -1.11
CA VAL A 54 -7.41 0.29 -0.61
C VAL A 54 -7.01 -0.85 0.32
N ILE A 55 -7.45 -0.76 1.58
CA ILE A 55 -7.05 -1.73 2.61
C ILE A 55 -8.26 -2.15 3.43
N ARG A 56 -8.18 -3.37 3.95
CA ARG A 56 -9.13 -3.83 4.95
C ARG A 56 -8.68 -3.33 6.32
N SER A 57 -9.49 -2.49 6.95
CA SER A 57 -9.26 -2.08 8.33
C SER A 57 -10.09 -2.93 9.27
N ALA A 58 -9.92 -2.74 10.59
CA ALA A 58 -10.60 -3.55 11.60
C ALA A 58 -12.13 -3.54 11.46
N GLU A 59 -12.70 -2.42 11.01
CA GLU A 59 -14.16 -2.26 10.93
C GLU A 59 -14.70 -2.34 9.51
N LYS A 60 -13.93 -1.90 8.52
CA LYS A 60 -14.41 -1.80 7.15
C LYS A 60 -13.26 -1.67 6.16
N TRP A 61 -13.57 -1.84 4.89
CA TRP A 61 -12.62 -1.54 3.81
C TRP A 61 -12.62 -0.03 3.56
N VAL A 62 -11.42 0.53 3.41
CA VAL A 62 -11.22 1.96 3.20
C VAL A 62 -10.23 2.19 2.08
N SER A 63 -10.36 3.34 1.43
CA SER A 63 -9.46 3.74 0.35
C SER A 63 -9.00 5.18 0.54
N ALA A 64 -7.84 5.49 -0.03
CA ALA A 64 -7.30 6.84 -0.02
C ALA A 64 -6.44 7.07 -1.25
N ASN A 65 -6.42 8.32 -1.71
CA ASN A 65 -5.52 8.81 -2.77
C ASN A 65 -4.91 10.11 -2.28
N ALA A 66 -3.60 10.27 -2.48
CA ALA A 66 -2.93 11.49 -2.08
C ALA A 66 -1.75 11.79 -3.01
N LEU A 67 -1.36 13.05 -3.09
CA LEU A 67 -0.24 13.53 -3.91
C LEU A 67 0.77 14.22 -3.01
N ASP A 68 2.05 14.07 -3.36
CA ASP A 68 3.15 14.84 -2.78
C ASP A 68 3.16 14.89 -1.25
N ASN A 69 3.08 13.72 -0.64
CA ASN A 69 3.10 13.56 0.82
C ASN A 69 1.99 14.30 1.57
N SER A 70 0.89 14.63 0.90
CA SER A 70 -0.26 15.20 1.58
C SER A 70 -0.93 14.16 2.48
N ALA A 71 -1.72 14.62 3.44
CA ALA A 71 -2.42 13.74 4.37
C ALA A 71 -3.44 12.86 3.64
N LEU A 72 -3.58 11.62 4.08
CA LEU A 72 -4.56 10.69 3.52
C LEU A 72 -5.94 10.97 4.11
N ASP A 73 -6.94 10.99 3.24
CA ASP A 73 -8.34 11.09 3.62
C ASP A 73 -8.99 9.73 3.36
N TRP A 74 -9.08 8.90 4.38
CA TRP A 74 -9.62 7.56 4.27
C TRP A 74 -11.14 7.59 4.09
N GLN A 75 -11.60 6.98 3.00
CA GLN A 75 -13.02 6.90 2.67
C GLN A 75 -13.49 5.45 2.67
N PRO A 76 -14.75 5.17 3.01
CA PRO A 76 -15.29 3.83 2.88
C PRO A 76 -15.16 3.31 1.45
N SER A 77 -14.83 2.03 1.29
CA SER A 77 -14.68 1.41 -0.02
C SER A 77 -15.57 0.17 -0.11
N GLU A 78 -16.12 -0.07 -1.30
CA GLU A 78 -16.88 -1.28 -1.58
C GLU A 78 -16.00 -2.42 -2.11
N TRP A 79 -14.73 -2.14 -2.39
CA TRP A 79 -13.77 -3.14 -2.80
C TRP A 79 -13.52 -4.14 -1.68
N ARG A 80 -13.55 -5.45 -2.01
CA ARG A 80 -13.45 -6.52 -1.00
C ARG A 80 -12.52 -7.65 -1.41
N GLN A 81 -11.77 -7.51 -2.50
CA GLN A 81 -11.03 -8.62 -3.08
C GLN A 81 -9.64 -8.81 -2.46
N ASP A 82 -8.92 -7.72 -2.27
CA ASP A 82 -7.58 -7.72 -1.69
C ASP A 82 -7.23 -6.31 -1.23
N SER A 83 -6.20 -6.19 -0.39
CA SER A 83 -5.65 -4.88 -0.07
C SER A 83 -4.59 -4.53 -1.10
N ARG A 84 -4.68 -3.34 -1.65
CA ARG A 84 -3.74 -2.84 -2.67
C ARG A 84 -3.13 -1.53 -2.23
N ILE A 85 -1.81 -1.46 -2.30
CA ILE A 85 -1.05 -0.25 -2.00
C ILE A 85 -0.17 0.04 -3.19
N GLU A 86 -0.33 1.21 -3.81
CA GLU A 86 0.46 1.63 -4.95
C GLU A 86 1.10 2.97 -4.65
N LEU A 87 2.43 3.03 -4.78
CA LEU A 87 3.20 4.25 -4.53
C LEU A 87 4.03 4.60 -5.76
N ILE A 88 4.14 5.90 -6.03
CA ILE A 88 5.02 6.43 -7.08
C ILE A 88 6.02 7.35 -6.41
N PHE A 89 7.31 7.12 -6.70
CA PHE A 89 8.44 7.91 -6.24
C PHE A 89 9.17 8.52 -7.42
N SER A 90 9.96 9.56 -7.17
CA SER A 90 10.84 10.13 -8.19
C SER A 90 12.05 9.24 -8.46
N GLU A 91 12.47 8.45 -7.47
CA GLU A 91 13.66 7.61 -7.53
C GLU A 91 13.37 6.24 -6.90
N PRO A 92 14.15 5.21 -7.28
CA PRO A 92 14.02 3.89 -6.65
C PRO A 92 14.25 3.97 -5.14
N GLN A 93 13.53 3.12 -4.42
CA GLN A 93 13.59 3.03 -2.96
C GLN A 93 14.05 1.63 -2.55
N ASN A 94 14.38 1.47 -1.26
CA ASN A 94 14.70 0.17 -0.70
C ASN A 94 13.40 -0.63 -0.49
N ILE A 95 13.20 -1.65 -1.30
CA ILE A 95 11.96 -2.45 -1.29
C ILE A 95 11.79 -3.16 0.05
N GLU A 96 12.86 -3.74 0.60
CA GLU A 96 12.77 -4.45 1.88
C GLU A 96 12.35 -3.54 3.01
N GLU A 97 12.88 -2.33 3.05
CA GLU A 97 12.53 -1.35 4.07
C GLU A 97 11.07 -0.95 3.98
N LEU A 98 10.61 -0.65 2.76
CA LEU A 98 9.20 -0.32 2.52
C LEU A 98 8.29 -1.47 2.94
N GLN A 99 8.59 -2.68 2.49
CA GLN A 99 7.73 -3.83 2.76
C GLN A 99 7.72 -4.20 4.24
N ARG A 100 8.84 -4.10 4.93
CA ARG A 100 8.91 -4.37 6.37
C ARG A 100 8.05 -3.39 7.14
N GLY A 101 8.13 -2.09 6.80
CA GLY A 101 7.31 -1.07 7.44
C GLY A 101 5.82 -1.29 7.18
N LEU A 102 5.46 -1.63 5.94
CA LEU A 102 4.06 -1.91 5.58
C LEU A 102 3.53 -3.14 6.33
N ALA A 103 4.33 -4.20 6.42
CA ALA A 103 3.94 -5.39 7.17
C ALA A 103 3.66 -5.07 8.64
N GLY A 104 4.35 -4.11 9.21
CA GLY A 104 4.14 -3.65 10.58
C GLY A 104 2.88 -2.82 10.78
N CYS A 105 2.18 -2.48 9.71
CA CYS A 105 0.90 -1.75 9.80
C CYS A 105 -0.31 -2.68 10.06
N ARG A 106 -0.09 -3.97 10.11
CA ARG A 106 -1.15 -4.97 10.34
C ARG A 106 -1.51 -5.10 11.80
#